data_078a139c44981c42cf2df21354492e60
#
_entry.id   078a139c44981c42cf2df21354492e60
#
_cell.length_a   1.000
_cell.length_b   1.000
_cell.length_c   1.000
_cell.angle_alpha   90.00
_cell.angle_beta   90.00
_cell.angle_gamma   90.00
#
_symmetry.space_group_name_H-M   'P 1'
#
loop_
_entity.id
_entity.type
_entity.pdbx_description
1 polymer ?
#
loop_
_entity_poly.entity_id
_entity_poly.type
_entity_poly.pdbx_seq_one_letter_code
_entity_poly.pdbx_strand_id
1 'polypeptide(L)'
;MLTVPASATHDDLRSIAGMRGHYRVLIVFTPSFADARLAAQRAIMAQLALKAAERDLLFVQIDPMTVIGASDRADKLRRKFVVPVLNYHAILIDKDGRTLRESHGPMEAGAILRAIDGAASRRIEVKRAHMGKPAVDKG
;
A
#
# COMPACT_ATOMS: atom_id res chain seq x y z
N MET A 1 6.63 21.80 11.55
CA MET A 1 6.59 21.15 11.41
C MET A 1 6.21 20.44 10.89
N LEU A 2 6.02 20.50 10.92
CA LEU A 2 5.68 19.79 10.64
C LEU A 2 5.48 18.85 10.33
N THR A 3 5.45 18.63 10.13
CA THR A 3 5.42 17.86 9.83
C THR A 3 4.98 16.96 9.69
N VAL A 4 4.56 17.05 9.77
CA VAL A 4 4.13 16.24 9.80
C VAL A 4 4.03 15.24 9.67
N PRO A 5 4.13 14.88 9.08
CA PRO A 5 3.77 13.65 8.99
C PRO A 5 4.13 13.11 10.05
N ALA A 6 4.77 13.56 9.96
CA ALA A 6 5.15 13.20 10.70
C ALA A 6 4.59 13.18 11.84
N SER A 7 4.11 13.90 12.01
CA SER A 7 3.47 13.88 13.19
C SER A 7 2.51 12.81 13.30
N ALA A 8 2.41 11.96 12.37
CA ALA A 8 1.59 10.80 12.59
C ALA A 8 2.17 10.05 13.76
N THR A 9 1.48 10.03 14.84
CA THR A 9 1.89 9.31 16.03
C THR A 9 1.43 7.88 15.89
N HIS A 10 1.91 7.02 16.79
CA HIS A 10 1.45 5.63 16.78
C HIS A 10 -0.08 5.54 16.88
N ASP A 11 -0.68 6.47 17.60
CA ASP A 11 -2.14 6.45 17.77
C ASP A 11 -2.88 6.86 16.51
N ASP A 12 -2.22 7.56 15.60
CA ASP A 12 -2.85 7.98 14.36
C ASP A 12 -2.75 6.95 13.25
N LEU A 13 -1.96 5.90 13.47
CA LEU A 13 -1.78 4.87 12.47
C LEU A 13 -2.86 3.80 12.59
N ARG A 14 -3.26 3.26 11.45
CA ARG A 14 -4.20 2.15 11.42
C ARG A 14 -3.44 0.84 11.38
N SER A 15 -4.07 -0.22 11.88
CA SER A 15 -3.59 -1.56 11.64
C SER A 15 -3.89 -1.97 10.20
N ILE A 16 -3.21 -2.97 9.70
CA ILE A 16 -3.51 -3.51 8.37
C ILE A 16 -4.98 -3.92 8.30
N ALA A 17 -5.48 -4.59 9.34
CA ALA A 17 -6.89 -4.98 9.39
C ALA A 17 -7.81 -3.75 9.36
N GLY A 18 -7.42 -2.67 10.00
CA GLY A 18 -8.22 -1.44 10.05
C GLY A 18 -8.23 -0.67 8.73
N MET A 19 -7.32 -0.99 7.82
CA MET A 19 -7.30 -0.36 6.49
C MET A 19 -8.33 -0.98 5.56
N ARG A 20 -8.78 -2.18 5.87
CA ARG A 20 -9.73 -2.89 5.03
C ARG A 20 -11.02 -2.08 4.87
N GLY A 21 -11.49 -2.00 3.64
CA GLY A 21 -12.67 -1.21 3.31
C GLY A 21 -12.36 0.24 2.98
N HIS A 22 -11.18 0.74 3.34
CA HIS A 22 -10.81 2.15 3.19
C HIS A 22 -9.59 2.35 2.30
N TYR A 23 -8.62 1.45 2.40
CA TYR A 23 -7.34 1.61 1.72
C TYR A 23 -6.87 0.31 1.08
N ARG A 24 -6.17 0.45 -0.03
CA ARG A 24 -5.33 -0.59 -0.58
C ARG A 24 -3.96 -0.41 0.03
N VAL A 25 -3.17 -1.46 0.15
CA VAL A 25 -1.87 -1.40 0.81
C VAL A 25 -0.84 -2.17 0.02
N LEU A 26 0.30 -1.55 -0.23
CA LEU A 26 1.47 -2.28 -0.65
C LEU A 26 2.30 -2.52 0.60
N ILE A 27 2.36 -3.76 1.03
CA ILE A 27 3.14 -4.16 2.20
C ILE A 27 4.45 -4.75 1.71
N VAL A 28 5.57 -4.23 2.20
CA VAL A 28 6.88 -4.73 1.82
C VAL A 28 7.62 -5.21 3.05
N PHE A 29 7.90 -6.50 3.08
CA PHE A 29 8.76 -7.11 4.08
C PHE A 29 10.19 -7.08 3.54
N THR A 30 11.14 -6.69 4.36
CA THR A 30 12.53 -6.60 3.97
C THR A 30 13.43 -7.10 5.10
N PRO A 31 14.60 -7.69 4.78
CA PRO A 31 15.57 -8.06 5.82
C PRO A 31 16.13 -6.85 6.54
N SER A 32 16.16 -5.69 5.87
CA SER A 32 16.72 -4.47 6.43
C SER A 32 16.15 -3.27 5.70
N PHE A 33 15.97 -2.15 6.40
CA PHE A 33 15.57 -0.90 5.74
C PHE A 33 16.68 -0.33 4.84
N ALA A 34 17.90 -0.88 4.93
CA ALA A 34 18.97 -0.51 4.03
C ALA A 34 19.06 -1.39 2.78
N ASP A 35 18.14 -2.34 2.63
CA ASP A 35 18.11 -3.25 1.47
C ASP A 35 17.89 -2.46 0.18
N ALA A 36 18.68 -2.76 -0.85
CA ALA A 36 18.60 -2.06 -2.12
C ALA A 36 17.25 -2.24 -2.80
N ARG A 37 16.61 -3.39 -2.60
CA ARG A 37 15.29 -3.64 -3.18
C ARG A 37 14.24 -2.72 -2.57
N LEU A 38 14.36 -2.45 -1.27
CA LEU A 38 13.46 -1.51 -0.63
C LEU A 38 13.71 -0.09 -1.11
N ALA A 39 14.97 0.29 -1.30
CA ALA A 39 15.29 1.62 -1.84
C ALA A 39 14.65 1.80 -3.22
N ALA A 40 14.72 0.77 -4.06
CA ALA A 40 14.09 0.80 -5.38
C ALA A 40 12.57 0.92 -5.25
N GLN A 41 11.97 0.19 -4.33
CA GLN A 41 10.52 0.26 -4.12
C GLN A 41 10.09 1.64 -3.62
N ARG A 42 10.88 2.23 -2.73
CA ARG A 42 10.59 3.60 -2.24
C ARG A 42 10.60 4.60 -3.39
N ALA A 43 11.57 4.49 -4.30
CA ALA A 43 11.65 5.39 -5.44
C ALA A 43 10.42 5.23 -6.35
N ILE A 44 9.98 4.00 -6.57
CA ILE A 44 8.79 3.71 -7.36
C ILE A 44 7.56 4.35 -6.70
N MET A 45 7.41 4.16 -5.39
CA MET A 45 6.25 4.71 -4.68
C MET A 45 6.27 6.24 -4.66
N ALA A 46 7.45 6.86 -4.60
CA ALA A 46 7.56 8.30 -4.66
C ALA A 46 7.07 8.83 -6.02
N GLN A 47 7.41 8.13 -7.10
CA GLN A 47 6.96 8.51 -8.43
C GLN A 47 5.46 8.30 -8.61
N LEU A 48 4.89 7.36 -7.87
CA LEU A 48 3.47 7.04 -7.96
C LEU A 48 2.59 7.88 -7.04
N ALA A 49 3.16 8.79 -6.28
CA ALA A 49 2.45 9.42 -5.16
C ALA A 49 1.03 9.90 -5.50
N LEU A 50 0.86 10.62 -6.61
CA LEU A 50 -0.46 11.13 -6.98
C LEU A 50 -1.41 10.01 -7.40
N LYS A 51 -0.94 9.09 -8.19
CA LYS A 51 -1.76 7.97 -8.65
C LYS A 51 -2.11 7.03 -7.51
N ALA A 52 -1.20 6.88 -6.56
CA ALA A 52 -1.47 6.09 -5.36
C ALA A 52 -2.57 6.75 -4.52
N ALA A 53 -2.50 8.08 -4.36
CA ALA A 53 -3.52 8.80 -3.61
C ALA A 53 -4.90 8.66 -4.25
N GLU A 54 -4.98 8.72 -5.58
CA GLU A 54 -6.23 8.53 -6.30
C GLU A 54 -6.86 7.15 -6.07
N ARG A 55 -6.04 6.17 -5.73
CA ARG A 55 -6.47 4.78 -5.55
C ARG A 55 -6.51 4.37 -4.09
N ASP A 56 -6.36 5.33 -3.19
CA ASP A 56 -6.30 5.07 -1.75
C ASP A 56 -5.26 4.02 -1.41
N LEU A 57 -4.11 4.09 -2.05
CA LEU A 57 -3.03 3.12 -1.85
C LEU A 57 -2.03 3.65 -0.83
N LEU A 58 -1.82 2.89 0.24
CA LEU A 58 -0.84 3.18 1.27
C LEU A 58 0.38 2.28 1.09
N PHE A 59 1.51 2.71 1.63
CA PHE A 59 2.76 1.97 1.56
C PHE A 59 3.21 1.65 2.98
N VAL A 60 3.37 0.36 3.28
CA VAL A 60 3.80 -0.12 4.60
C VAL A 60 5.10 -0.88 4.44
N GLN A 61 6.10 -0.55 5.24
CA GLN A 61 7.43 -1.13 5.17
C GLN A 61 7.76 -1.83 6.49
N ILE A 62 8.25 -3.05 6.42
CA ILE A 62 8.46 -3.89 7.59
C ILE A 62 9.85 -4.52 7.54
N ASP A 63 10.72 -4.17 8.50
CA ASP A 63 11.97 -4.89 8.71
C ASP A 63 11.74 -5.87 9.87
N PRO A 64 12.76 -6.63 10.33
CA PRO A 64 12.52 -7.63 11.38
C PRO A 64 11.96 -7.05 12.69
N MET A 65 12.20 -5.77 12.98
CA MET A 65 11.83 -5.20 14.26
C MET A 65 10.81 -4.07 14.17
N THR A 66 10.66 -3.43 13.01
CA THR A 66 9.94 -2.16 12.90
C THR A 66 8.95 -2.18 11.75
N VAL A 67 7.82 -1.50 11.96
CA VAL A 67 6.81 -1.28 10.93
C VAL A 67 6.67 0.22 10.72
N ILE A 68 6.77 0.65 9.46
CA ILE A 68 6.53 2.03 9.08
C ILE A 68 5.23 2.08 8.30
N GLY A 69 4.29 2.89 8.74
CA GLY A 69 3.03 3.10 8.02
C GLY A 69 1.83 2.34 8.55
N ALA A 70 2.01 1.51 9.58
CA ALA A 70 0.91 0.80 10.21
C ALA A 70 1.22 0.61 11.69
N SER A 71 0.18 0.33 12.48
CA SER A 71 0.34 0.18 13.93
C SER A 71 0.64 -1.25 14.38
N ASP A 72 0.65 -2.20 13.45
CA ASP A 72 0.88 -3.60 13.79
C ASP A 72 2.34 -3.85 14.20
N ARG A 73 2.56 -4.98 14.86
CA ARG A 73 3.90 -5.42 15.21
C ARG A 73 4.48 -6.22 14.06
N ALA A 74 5.79 -6.05 13.83
CA ALA A 74 6.49 -6.71 12.74
C ALA A 74 6.38 -8.23 12.81
N ASP A 75 6.59 -8.81 14.01
CA ASP A 75 6.55 -10.25 14.17
C ASP A 75 5.16 -10.83 13.87
N LYS A 76 4.11 -10.10 14.25
CA LYS A 76 2.74 -10.55 14.00
C LYS A 76 2.41 -10.53 12.51
N LEU A 77 2.84 -9.48 11.81
CA LEU A 77 2.60 -9.40 10.38
C LEU A 77 3.37 -10.48 9.63
N ARG A 78 4.60 -10.77 10.05
CA ARG A 78 5.37 -11.83 9.41
C ARG A 78 4.70 -13.18 9.57
N ARG A 79 4.11 -13.45 10.74
CA ARG A 79 3.37 -14.70 10.94
C ARG A 79 2.11 -14.75 10.10
N LYS A 80 1.39 -13.63 10.05
CA LYS A 80 0.14 -13.56 9.31
C LYS A 80 0.35 -13.81 7.81
N PHE A 81 1.39 -13.21 7.24
CA PHE A 81 1.67 -13.33 5.80
C PHE A 81 2.70 -14.43 5.49
N VAL A 82 3.19 -15.10 6.52
CA VAL A 82 4.15 -16.20 6.40
C VAL A 82 5.40 -15.78 5.63
N VAL A 83 6.04 -14.71 6.10
CA VAL A 83 7.24 -14.18 5.47
C VAL A 83 8.43 -14.32 6.41
N PRO A 84 9.41 -15.16 6.07
CA PRO A 84 10.63 -15.30 6.88
C PRO A 84 11.42 -13.99 6.96
N VAL A 85 12.16 -13.81 8.07
CA VAL A 85 12.85 -12.55 8.36
C VAL A 85 13.87 -12.15 7.30
N LEU A 86 14.48 -13.12 6.63
CA LEU A 86 15.51 -12.82 5.64
C LEU A 86 14.98 -12.60 4.23
N ASN A 87 13.68 -12.71 4.04
CA ASN A 87 13.09 -12.57 2.71
C ASN A 87 12.64 -11.16 2.43
N TYR A 88 12.81 -10.75 1.18
CA TYR A 88 12.14 -9.56 0.65
C TYR A 88 10.84 -10.05 0.01
N HIS A 89 9.72 -9.42 0.35
CA HIS A 89 8.43 -9.85 -0.19
C HIS A 89 7.50 -8.64 -0.23
N ALA A 90 7.02 -8.31 -1.41
CA ALA A 90 6.07 -7.21 -1.60
C ALA A 90 4.69 -7.82 -1.89
N ILE A 91 3.69 -7.35 -1.19
CA ILE A 91 2.31 -7.86 -1.31
C ILE A 91 1.37 -6.68 -1.49
N LEU A 92 0.64 -6.68 -2.59
CA LEU A 92 -0.35 -5.64 -2.87
C LEU A 92 -1.73 -6.18 -2.50
N ILE A 93 -2.39 -5.49 -1.57
CA ILE A 93 -3.67 -5.94 -0.99
C ILE A 93 -4.77 -4.95 -1.36
N ASP A 94 -5.89 -5.48 -1.82
CA ASP A 94 -7.06 -4.69 -2.18
C ASP A 94 -7.85 -4.28 -0.93
N LYS A 95 -8.80 -3.39 -1.11
CA LYS A 95 -9.67 -2.91 -0.01
C LYS A 95 -10.48 -4.02 0.64
N ASP A 96 -10.76 -5.09 -0.09
CA ASP A 96 -11.49 -6.22 0.47
C ASP A 96 -10.57 -7.22 1.21
N GLY A 97 -9.28 -6.92 1.26
CA GLY A 97 -8.31 -7.77 1.94
C GLY A 97 -7.66 -8.82 1.07
N ARG A 98 -8.08 -8.96 -0.19
CA ARG A 98 -7.48 -9.97 -1.07
C ARG A 98 -6.15 -9.49 -1.64
N THR A 99 -5.24 -10.43 -1.86
CA THR A 99 -3.97 -10.15 -2.50
C THR A 99 -4.19 -9.96 -3.99
N LEU A 100 -3.77 -8.81 -4.51
CA LEU A 100 -3.85 -8.54 -5.94
C LEU A 100 -2.58 -8.99 -6.66
N ARG A 101 -1.43 -8.89 -6.00
CA ARG A 101 -0.16 -9.25 -6.62
C ARG A 101 0.90 -9.42 -5.54
N GLU A 102 1.88 -10.27 -5.80
CA GLU A 102 3.03 -10.49 -4.92
C GLU A 102 4.31 -10.47 -5.76
N SER A 103 5.43 -10.11 -5.12
CA SER A 103 6.72 -10.09 -5.79
C SER A 103 7.83 -10.30 -4.75
N HIS A 104 8.90 -10.98 -5.15
CA HIS A 104 10.07 -11.15 -4.30
C HIS A 104 11.14 -10.10 -4.60
N GLY A 105 10.84 -9.15 -5.44
CA GLY A 105 11.67 -7.99 -5.72
C GLY A 105 10.79 -6.76 -5.77
N PRO A 106 11.35 -5.59 -6.16
CA PRO A 106 10.55 -4.37 -6.27
C PRO A 106 9.40 -4.57 -7.23
N MET A 107 8.21 -4.15 -6.82
CA MET A 107 7.02 -4.24 -7.67
C MET A 107 6.96 -2.97 -8.50
N GLU A 108 6.95 -3.13 -9.82
CA GLU A 108 7.03 -2.00 -10.74
C GLU A 108 5.75 -1.17 -10.75
N ALA A 109 5.91 0.11 -11.07
CA ALA A 109 4.79 1.05 -11.09
C ALA A 109 3.65 0.56 -11.96
N GLY A 110 3.96 0.13 -13.18
CA GLY A 110 2.94 -0.36 -14.11
C GLY A 110 2.23 -1.60 -13.59
N ALA A 111 2.96 -2.48 -12.93
CA ALA A 111 2.36 -3.69 -12.36
C ALA A 111 1.38 -3.35 -11.23
N ILE A 112 1.75 -2.41 -10.37
CA ILE A 112 0.89 -1.96 -9.28
C ILE A 112 -0.39 -1.36 -9.85
N LEU A 113 -0.25 -0.42 -10.77
CA LEU A 113 -1.41 0.28 -11.32
C LEU A 113 -2.34 -0.66 -12.09
N ARG A 114 -1.78 -1.57 -12.89
CA ARG A 114 -2.60 -2.51 -13.64
C ARG A 114 -3.33 -3.48 -12.73
N ALA A 115 -2.68 -3.92 -11.65
CA ALA A 115 -3.32 -4.82 -10.70
C ALA A 115 -4.50 -4.15 -10.02
N ILE A 116 -4.36 -2.89 -9.62
CA ILE A 116 -5.44 -2.15 -8.98
C ILE A 116 -6.54 -1.84 -9.98
N ASP A 117 -6.18 -1.29 -11.14
CA ASP A 117 -7.17 -0.85 -12.13
C ASP A 117 -7.94 -2.01 -12.74
N GLY A 118 -7.34 -3.20 -12.76
CA GLY A 118 -8.02 -4.40 -13.21
C GLY A 118 -8.94 -5.02 -12.17
N ALA A 119 -8.87 -4.58 -10.93
CA ALA A 119 -9.70 -5.14 -9.87
C ALA A 119 -11.14 -4.61 -9.96
N ALA A 120 -12.10 -5.48 -9.69
CA ALA A 120 -13.52 -5.11 -9.74
C ALA A 120 -13.83 -3.96 -8.79
N SER A 121 -13.21 -3.94 -7.60
CA SER A 121 -13.41 -2.88 -6.63
C SER A 121 -13.05 -1.51 -7.21
N ARG A 122 -11.94 -1.42 -7.93
CA ARG A 122 -11.50 -0.15 -8.50
C ARG A 122 -12.39 0.27 -9.65
N ARG A 123 -12.82 -0.67 -10.49
CA ARG A 123 -13.73 -0.36 -11.58
C ARG A 123 -15.05 0.18 -11.06
N ILE A 124 -15.54 -0.36 -9.96
CA ILE A 124 -16.76 0.12 -9.31
C ILE A 124 -16.55 1.53 -8.77
N GLU A 125 -15.40 1.81 -8.15
CA GLU A 125 -15.08 3.15 -7.63
C GLU A 125 -15.09 4.19 -8.75
N VAL A 126 -14.43 3.87 -9.86
CA VAL A 126 -14.36 4.79 -10.99
C VAL A 126 -15.74 5.03 -11.56
N LYS A 127 -16.54 3.98 -11.69
CA LYS A 127 -17.89 4.10 -12.20
C LYS A 127 -18.76 4.95 -11.29
N ARG A 128 -18.66 4.77 -9.97
CA ARG A 128 -19.42 5.56 -9.01
C ARG A 128 -19.03 7.03 -9.05
N ALA A 129 -17.73 7.29 -9.11
CA ALA A 129 -17.25 8.65 -9.18
C ALA A 129 -17.75 9.35 -10.45
N HIS A 130 -17.73 8.63 -11.56
CA HIS A 130 -18.19 9.16 -12.84
C HIS A 130 -19.71 9.43 -12.79
N MET A 131 -20.46 8.51 -12.24
CA MET A 131 -21.92 8.66 -12.14
C MET A 131 -22.34 9.74 -11.17
N GLY A 132 -21.51 9.99 -10.16
CA GLY A 132 -21.81 11.00 -9.16
C GLY A 132 -21.57 12.42 -9.62
N LYS A 133 -20.96 12.61 -10.79
CA LYS A 133 -20.68 13.96 -11.29
C LYS A 133 -21.93 14.55 -11.93
N PRO A 134 -22.14 15.86 -11.76
CA PRO A 134 -23.29 16.50 -12.38
C PRO A 134 -23.22 16.38 -13.89
N ALA A 135 -24.38 16.33 -14.48
CA ALA A 135 -24.45 16.24 -15.92
C ALA A 135 -23.91 17.48 -16.60
N VAL A 136 -23.76 18.53 -15.86
CA VAL A 136 -23.23 19.75 -16.41
C VAL A 136 -21.86 19.52 -17.03
N ASP A 137 -21.22 18.47 -16.63
CA ASP A 137 -19.94 18.14 -17.20
C ASP A 137 -20.04 17.94 -18.69
N LYS A 138 -21.27 17.80 -19.17
CA LYS A 138 -21.42 17.60 -20.51
C LYS A 138 -21.40 18.86 -21.20
N GLY A 139 -21.58 19.81 -20.50
CA GLY A 139 -21.63 21.21 -20.90
C GLY A 139 -21.14 21.53 -22.08
#